data_d3671ab0d2a036b3cdc3ed7051f571d5
#
_entry.id   d3671ab0d2a036b3cdc3ed7051f571d5
#
_cell.length_a   1.000
_cell.length_b   1.000
_cell.length_c   1.000
_cell.angle_alpha   90.00
_cell.angle_beta   90.00
_cell.angle_gamma   90.00
#
_symmetry.space_group_name_H-M   'P 1'
#
loop_
_entity.id
_entity.type
_entity.pdbx_description
1 polymer ?
#
loop_
_entity_poly.entity_id
_entity_poly.type
_entity_poly.pdbx_seq_one_letter_code
_entity_poly.pdbx_strand_id
1 'polypeptide(L)'
;MKNKFITFFLVILFTLSNFSRVLGEEFIFEISDLEITENGNIYKGNNRGTIRTDSQLKLISDNFEYLKEINRLEANGDVQLFDLNNNITINAQQIFYLKNEEKIFTIGKTLIKISNKYDIEGFDLILFKNKMILSSE
;
A
#
# COMPACT_ATOMS: atom_id res chain seq x y z
N MET A 1 -34.53 -36.06 -22.29
CA MET A 1 -33.07 -36.08 -21.96
C MET A 1 -32.31 -34.84 -22.43
N LYS A 2 -32.67 -34.17 -23.51
CA LYS A 2 -31.95 -32.98 -24.03
C LYS A 2 -31.94 -31.77 -23.06
N ASN A 3 -32.99 -31.55 -22.28
CA ASN A 3 -33.09 -30.37 -21.41
C ASN A 3 -32.21 -30.43 -20.14
N LYS A 4 -31.90 -31.64 -19.63
CA LYS A 4 -31.04 -31.81 -18.47
C LYS A 4 -29.57 -31.48 -18.77
N PHE A 5 -29.12 -31.73 -20.00
CA PHE A 5 -27.76 -31.41 -20.42
C PHE A 5 -27.55 -29.90 -20.58
N ILE A 6 -28.55 -29.19 -21.10
CA ILE A 6 -28.51 -27.73 -21.27
C ILE A 6 -28.53 -27.04 -19.89
N THR A 7 -29.35 -27.54 -18.96
CA THR A 7 -29.40 -26.99 -17.58
C THR A 7 -28.09 -27.21 -16.83
N PHE A 8 -27.48 -28.40 -16.99
CA PHE A 8 -26.18 -28.69 -16.37
C PHE A 8 -25.06 -27.82 -16.94
N PHE A 9 -25.05 -27.58 -18.26
CA PHE A 9 -24.07 -26.71 -18.91
C PHE A 9 -24.24 -25.25 -18.52
N LEU A 10 -25.48 -24.78 -18.33
CA LEU A 10 -25.78 -23.40 -17.87
C LEU A 10 -25.35 -23.17 -16.42
N VAL A 11 -25.49 -24.17 -15.55
CA VAL A 11 -25.03 -24.10 -14.15
C VAL A 11 -23.50 -24.04 -14.09
N ILE A 12 -22.79 -24.81 -14.91
CA ILE A 12 -21.32 -24.76 -14.99
C ILE A 12 -20.83 -23.40 -15.52
N LEU A 13 -21.50 -22.83 -16.51
CA LEU A 13 -21.16 -21.53 -17.06
C LEU A 13 -21.36 -20.40 -16.00
N PHE A 14 -22.37 -20.52 -15.15
CA PHE A 14 -22.67 -19.54 -14.10
C PHE A 14 -21.68 -19.63 -12.92
N THR A 15 -21.13 -20.82 -12.64
CA THR A 15 -20.11 -20.98 -11.58
C THR A 15 -18.73 -20.48 -12.01
N LEU A 16 -18.42 -20.47 -13.31
CA LEU A 16 -17.17 -19.96 -13.85
C LEU A 16 -17.10 -18.42 -13.91
N SER A 17 -18.24 -17.73 -13.87
CA SER A 17 -18.28 -16.25 -13.95
C SER A 17 -17.99 -15.53 -12.63
N ASN A 18 -17.87 -16.24 -11.50
CA ASN A 18 -17.65 -15.64 -10.19
C ASN A 18 -16.16 -15.61 -9.75
N PHE A 19 -15.21 -15.89 -10.63
CA PHE A 19 -13.82 -15.57 -10.39
C PHE A 19 -13.60 -14.06 -10.61
N SER A 20 -14.12 -13.25 -9.71
CA SER A 20 -13.61 -11.90 -9.53
C SER A 20 -12.15 -12.04 -9.12
N ARG A 21 -11.23 -11.83 -10.05
CA ARG A 21 -9.84 -11.57 -9.70
C ARG A 21 -9.89 -10.27 -8.91
N VAL A 22 -9.76 -10.36 -7.60
CA VAL A 22 -9.32 -9.23 -6.80
C VAL A 22 -7.90 -8.97 -7.26
N LEU A 23 -7.75 -8.12 -8.27
CA LEU A 23 -6.47 -7.51 -8.62
C LEU A 23 -6.14 -6.63 -7.41
N GLY A 24 -5.41 -7.18 -6.46
CA GLY A 24 -4.83 -6.38 -5.39
C GLY A 24 -3.96 -5.33 -6.04
N GLU A 25 -4.11 -4.10 -5.62
CA GLU A 25 -3.26 -2.98 -6.01
C GLU A 25 -1.79 -3.40 -5.88
N GLU A 26 -1.03 -3.30 -6.96
CA GLU A 26 0.35 -3.76 -7.01
C GLU A 26 1.31 -2.61 -6.67
N PHE A 27 2.38 -2.90 -5.92
CA PHE A 27 3.44 -1.94 -5.71
C PHE A 27 4.39 -1.95 -6.90
N ILE A 28 4.70 -0.76 -7.41
CA ILE A 28 5.68 -0.53 -8.46
C ILE A 28 6.94 0.05 -7.80
N PHE A 29 8.06 -0.66 -7.94
CA PHE A 29 9.35 -0.29 -7.35
C PHE A 29 10.25 0.35 -8.40
N GLU A 30 10.61 1.62 -8.20
CA GLU A 30 11.54 2.38 -9.04
C GLU A 30 12.84 2.60 -8.23
N ILE A 31 13.67 1.57 -8.18
CA ILE A 31 14.86 1.51 -7.32
C ILE A 31 15.98 0.80 -8.05
N SER A 32 17.20 1.30 -7.88
CA SER A 32 18.40 0.77 -8.56
C SER A 32 18.91 -0.54 -7.95
N ASP A 33 18.64 -0.78 -6.67
CA ASP A 33 19.13 -1.93 -5.91
C ASP A 33 17.94 -2.60 -5.19
N LEU A 34 17.31 -3.55 -5.88
CA LEU A 34 16.16 -4.30 -5.42
C LEU A 34 16.52 -5.76 -5.26
N GLU A 35 16.50 -6.26 -4.03
CA GLU A 35 16.64 -7.67 -3.70
C GLU A 35 15.26 -8.31 -3.50
N ILE A 36 15.04 -9.48 -4.12
CA ILE A 36 13.79 -10.23 -3.98
C ILE A 36 14.15 -11.62 -3.43
N THR A 37 13.62 -11.94 -2.26
CA THR A 37 13.89 -13.19 -1.55
C THR A 37 12.60 -13.93 -1.18
N GLU A 38 12.72 -15.07 -0.50
CA GLU A 38 11.58 -15.89 -0.05
C GLU A 38 10.59 -16.21 -1.18
N ASN A 39 11.11 -16.67 -2.34
CA ASN A 39 10.31 -16.99 -3.53
C ASN A 39 9.40 -15.83 -4.01
N GLY A 40 9.86 -14.59 -3.84
CA GLY A 40 9.10 -13.41 -4.26
C GLY A 40 8.16 -12.87 -3.19
N ASN A 41 8.32 -13.25 -1.94
CA ASN A 41 7.51 -12.74 -0.83
C ASN A 41 8.12 -11.53 -0.12
N ILE A 42 9.44 -11.37 -0.19
CA ILE A 42 10.15 -10.26 0.45
C ILE A 42 10.89 -9.44 -0.63
N TYR A 43 10.62 -8.15 -0.66
CA TYR A 43 11.29 -7.16 -1.50
C TYR A 43 12.04 -6.19 -0.61
N LYS A 44 13.36 -6.06 -0.80
CA LYS A 44 14.21 -5.12 -0.07
C LYS A 44 14.88 -4.18 -1.05
N GLY A 45 14.75 -2.89 -0.80
CA GLY A 45 15.46 -1.86 -1.53
C GLY A 45 16.43 -1.14 -0.63
N ASN A 46 17.67 -1.06 -1.10
CA ASN A 46 18.73 -0.26 -0.52
C ASN A 46 19.06 0.84 -1.53
N ASN A 47 19.54 1.96 -1.06
CA ASN A 47 19.69 3.17 -1.85
C ASN A 47 18.35 3.84 -2.20
N ARG A 48 18.30 5.14 -2.00
CA ARG A 48 17.08 5.94 -2.15
C ARG A 48 16.31 5.62 -3.42
N GLY A 49 15.02 5.30 -3.25
CA GLY A 49 14.14 4.92 -4.35
C GLY A 49 12.72 5.38 -4.16
N THR A 50 11.90 5.09 -5.15
CA THR A 50 10.48 5.43 -5.17
C THR A 50 9.63 4.16 -5.27
N ILE A 51 8.56 4.11 -4.48
CA ILE A 51 7.53 3.07 -4.56
C ILE A 51 6.21 3.77 -4.89
N ARG A 52 5.45 3.19 -5.81
CA ARG A 52 4.14 3.71 -6.21
C ARG A 52 3.09 2.63 -6.12
N THR A 53 1.84 3.05 -6.00
CA THR A 53 0.67 2.17 -6.16
C THR A 53 -0.24 2.72 -7.25
N ASP A 54 -1.13 1.88 -7.77
CA ASP A 54 -2.15 2.29 -8.74
C ASP A 54 -3.12 3.32 -8.14
N SER A 55 -3.31 3.34 -6.83
CA SER A 55 -4.14 4.31 -6.09
C SER A 55 -3.47 5.67 -5.90
N GLN A 56 -2.41 5.97 -6.66
CA GLN A 56 -1.68 7.24 -6.61
C GLN A 56 -1.01 7.55 -5.25
N LEU A 57 -0.67 6.53 -4.50
CA LEU A 57 0.25 6.67 -3.38
C LEU A 57 1.67 6.59 -3.92
N LYS A 58 2.52 7.54 -3.51
CA LYS A 58 3.95 7.57 -3.82
C LYS A 58 4.75 7.67 -2.53
N LEU A 59 5.73 6.81 -2.37
CA LEU A 59 6.63 6.82 -1.23
C LEU A 59 8.07 6.92 -1.72
N ILE A 60 8.87 7.75 -1.07
CA ILE A 60 10.32 7.91 -1.31
C ILE A 60 11.01 7.65 0.02
N SER A 61 12.05 6.82 0.03
CA SER A 61 12.83 6.51 1.22
C SER A 61 14.24 6.08 0.88
N ASP A 62 15.14 6.08 1.86
CA ASP A 62 16.49 5.57 1.68
C ASP A 62 16.50 4.04 1.60
N ASN A 63 15.67 3.37 2.39
CA ASN A 63 15.53 1.92 2.41
C ASN A 63 14.07 1.52 2.58
N PHE A 64 13.72 0.33 2.10
CA PHE A 64 12.39 -0.24 2.36
C PHE A 64 12.43 -1.77 2.40
N GLU A 65 11.40 -2.33 3.05
CA GLU A 65 11.07 -3.75 3.01
C GLU A 65 9.57 -3.92 2.75
N TYR A 66 9.23 -4.74 1.77
CA TYR A 66 7.84 -5.10 1.50
C TYR A 66 7.65 -6.60 1.71
N LEU A 67 6.74 -6.95 2.62
CA LEU A 67 6.29 -8.30 2.90
C LEU A 67 4.99 -8.56 2.17
N LYS A 68 5.07 -9.21 1.02
CA LYS A 68 3.95 -9.43 0.10
C LYS A 68 2.81 -10.24 0.72
N GLU A 69 3.13 -11.27 1.47
CA GLU A 69 2.14 -12.16 2.08
C GLU A 69 1.15 -11.42 3.00
N ILE A 70 1.63 -10.44 3.75
CA ILE A 70 0.81 -9.64 4.67
C ILE A 70 0.54 -8.23 4.16
N ASN A 71 0.97 -7.90 2.95
CA ASN A 71 0.83 -6.57 2.34
C ASN A 71 1.33 -5.42 3.24
N ARG A 72 2.50 -5.62 3.89
CA ARG A 72 3.14 -4.62 4.74
C ARG A 72 4.35 -4.02 4.05
N LEU A 73 4.33 -2.72 3.85
CA LEU A 73 5.48 -1.94 3.41
C LEU A 73 6.06 -1.19 4.61
N GLU A 74 7.36 -1.30 4.81
CA GLU A 74 8.15 -0.54 5.75
C GLU A 74 9.16 0.31 4.99
N ALA A 75 9.25 1.59 5.32
CA ALA A 75 10.18 2.55 4.72
C ALA A 75 10.97 3.26 5.79
N ASN A 76 12.26 3.39 5.60
CA ASN A 76 13.20 3.95 6.56
C ASN A 76 14.12 4.97 5.90
N GLY A 77 14.45 6.02 6.62
CA GLY A 77 15.40 7.08 6.25
C GLY A 77 14.77 8.13 5.35
N ASP A 78 14.65 9.35 5.86
CA ASP A 78 14.08 10.54 5.17
C ASP A 78 12.86 10.19 4.31
N VAL A 79 11.86 9.58 4.95
CA VAL A 79 10.68 9.06 4.27
C VAL A 79 9.73 10.18 3.91
N GLN A 80 9.33 10.22 2.64
CA GLN A 80 8.30 11.12 2.12
C GLN A 80 7.20 10.29 1.49
N LEU A 81 6.00 10.39 2.02
CA LEU A 81 4.82 9.73 1.47
C LEU A 81 3.84 10.78 0.95
N PHE A 82 3.38 10.56 -0.28
CA PHE A 82 2.40 11.40 -0.96
C PHE A 82 1.16 10.57 -1.25
N ASP A 83 0.02 10.95 -0.72
CA ASP A 83 -1.30 10.49 -1.13
C ASP A 83 -1.90 11.55 -2.05
N LEU A 84 -1.76 11.36 -3.36
CA LEU A 84 -2.14 12.34 -4.37
C LEU A 84 -3.67 12.49 -4.47
N ASN A 85 -4.42 11.43 -4.14
CA ASN A 85 -5.89 11.47 -4.15
C ASN A 85 -6.44 12.38 -3.05
N ASN A 86 -5.82 12.33 -1.87
CA ASN A 86 -6.28 13.08 -0.70
C ASN A 86 -5.50 14.37 -0.46
N ASN A 87 -4.51 14.69 -1.32
CA ASN A 87 -3.59 15.81 -1.14
C ASN A 87 -2.91 15.80 0.23
N ILE A 88 -2.41 14.64 0.64
CA ILE A 88 -1.68 14.47 1.90
C ILE A 88 -0.21 14.22 1.60
N THR A 89 0.66 14.90 2.34
CA THR A 89 2.10 14.62 2.37
C THR A 89 2.51 14.30 3.79
N ILE A 90 3.24 13.21 3.99
CA ILE A 90 3.78 12.78 5.28
C ILE A 90 5.30 12.74 5.18
N ASN A 91 6.00 13.42 6.07
CA ASN A 91 7.44 13.34 6.23
C ASN A 91 7.76 12.75 7.60
N ALA A 92 8.54 11.68 7.64
CA ALA A 92 8.92 10.99 8.86
C ALA A 92 10.26 10.27 8.68
N GLN A 93 10.85 9.81 9.78
CA GLN A 93 12.05 8.98 9.73
C GLN A 93 11.73 7.54 9.32
N GLN A 94 10.56 7.04 9.74
CA GLN A 94 10.09 5.69 9.41
C GLN A 94 8.58 5.70 9.22
N ILE A 95 8.13 4.98 8.20
CA ILE A 95 6.70 4.81 7.87
C ILE A 95 6.41 3.33 7.63
N PHE A 96 5.30 2.87 8.18
CA PHE A 96 4.69 1.58 7.86
C PHE A 96 3.36 1.81 7.14
N TYR A 97 3.15 1.09 6.06
CA TYR A 97 1.87 1.04 5.37
C TYR A 97 1.31 -0.38 5.40
N LEU A 98 0.24 -0.56 6.16
CA LEU A 98 -0.54 -1.80 6.22
C LEU A 98 -1.66 -1.70 5.19
N LYS A 99 -1.40 -2.19 3.99
CA LYS A 99 -2.28 -2.00 2.84
C LYS A 99 -3.66 -2.60 3.05
N ASN A 100 -3.75 -3.80 3.63
CA ASN A 100 -5.03 -4.47 3.87
C ASN A 100 -5.94 -3.71 4.85
N GLU A 101 -5.35 -2.87 5.70
CA GLU A 101 -6.05 -2.05 6.69
C GLU A 101 -6.23 -0.60 6.23
N GLU A 102 -5.64 -0.21 5.09
CA GLU A 102 -5.53 1.19 4.65
C GLU A 102 -4.97 2.10 5.75
N LYS A 103 -4.01 1.56 6.51
CA LYS A 103 -3.45 2.20 7.69
C LYS A 103 -1.99 2.56 7.45
N ILE A 104 -1.65 3.80 7.72
CA ILE A 104 -0.28 4.30 7.74
C ILE A 104 0.05 4.66 9.17
N PHE A 105 1.21 4.23 9.67
CA PHE A 105 1.73 4.73 10.93
C PHE A 105 3.20 5.11 10.80
N THR A 106 3.60 6.08 11.59
CA THR A 106 4.95 6.65 11.59
C THR A 106 5.64 6.37 12.91
N ILE A 107 6.96 6.37 12.89
CA ILE A 107 7.76 6.33 14.12
C ILE A 107 8.62 7.58 14.18
N GLY A 108 8.64 8.20 15.35
CA GLY A 108 9.36 9.42 15.64
C GLY A 108 8.63 10.68 15.18
N LYS A 109 9.38 11.77 15.10
CA LYS A 109 8.85 13.06 14.67
C LYS A 109 8.28 12.99 13.25
N THR A 110 7.06 13.44 13.10
CA THR A 110 6.29 13.38 11.86
C THR A 110 5.66 14.72 11.53
N LEU A 111 5.75 15.12 10.27
CA LEU A 111 5.05 16.28 9.73
C LEU A 111 4.05 15.81 8.67
N ILE A 112 2.78 16.12 8.86
CA ILE A 112 1.71 15.84 7.89
C ILE A 112 1.19 17.15 7.35
N LYS A 113 1.13 17.28 6.01
CA LYS A 113 0.52 18.39 5.32
C LYS A 113 -0.75 17.91 4.60
N ILE A 114 -1.86 18.59 4.80
CA ILE A 114 -3.15 18.27 4.18
C ILE A 114 -3.59 19.45 3.32
N SER A 115 -3.70 19.21 2.01
CA SER A 115 -4.22 20.17 1.01
C SER A 115 -3.57 21.57 1.09
N ASN A 116 -2.31 21.67 1.50
CA ASN A 116 -1.60 22.92 1.76
C ASN A 116 -2.32 23.89 2.72
N LYS A 117 -3.28 23.39 3.51
CA LYS A 117 -4.06 24.20 4.47
C LYS A 117 -3.72 23.88 5.91
N TYR A 118 -3.36 22.65 6.20
CA TYR A 118 -3.11 22.18 7.55
C TYR A 118 -1.73 21.54 7.64
N ASP A 119 -0.92 22.01 8.56
CA ASP A 119 0.34 21.38 8.96
C ASP A 119 0.14 20.79 10.36
N ILE A 120 0.34 19.48 10.47
CA ILE A 120 0.20 18.74 11.72
C ILE A 120 1.57 18.16 12.04
N GLU A 121 2.10 18.51 13.20
CA GLU A 121 3.35 17.97 13.72
C GLU A 121 3.06 17.12 14.96
N GLY A 122 3.64 15.95 15.04
CA GLY A 122 3.48 15.04 16.16
C GLY A 122 4.52 13.93 16.16
N PHE A 123 4.33 12.97 17.06
CA PHE A 123 5.16 11.77 17.17
C PHE A 123 4.27 10.56 17.07
N ASP A 124 4.77 9.51 16.41
CA ASP A 124 4.13 8.19 16.35
C ASP A 124 2.65 8.27 15.92
N LEU A 125 2.44 8.95 14.78
CA LEU A 125 1.08 9.21 14.28
C LEU A 125 0.52 8.02 13.49
N ILE A 126 -0.80 7.84 13.60
CA ILE A 126 -1.57 6.83 12.87
C ILE A 126 -2.59 7.54 11.97
N LEU A 127 -2.55 7.24 10.66
CA LEU A 127 -3.52 7.70 9.69
C LEU A 127 -4.30 6.52 9.11
N PHE A 128 -5.62 6.53 9.24
CA PHE A 128 -6.53 5.62 8.55
C PHE A 128 -7.02 6.31 7.26
N LYS A 129 -6.47 5.92 6.12
CA LYS A 129 -6.75 6.53 4.81
C LYS A 129 -8.23 6.50 4.42
N ASN A 130 -8.88 5.35 4.60
CA ASN A 130 -10.28 5.15 4.23
C ASN A 130 -11.28 5.95 5.08
N LYS A 131 -10.89 6.42 6.24
CA LYS A 131 -11.72 7.20 7.17
C LYS A 131 -11.23 8.63 7.35
N MET A 132 -10.05 8.96 6.84
CA MET A 132 -9.37 10.24 7.07
C MET A 132 -9.27 10.60 8.57
N ILE A 133 -8.98 9.60 9.42
CA ILE A 133 -8.80 9.75 10.86
C ILE A 133 -7.31 9.73 11.16
N LEU A 134 -6.87 10.74 11.87
CA LEU A 134 -5.52 10.85 12.42
C LEU A 134 -5.58 10.69 13.95
N SER A 135 -4.72 9.85 14.50
CA SER A 135 -4.53 9.68 15.95
C SER A 135 -3.05 9.60 16.30
N SER A 136 -2.73 9.81 17.57
CA SER A 136 -1.43 9.50 18.17
C SER A 136 -1.58 8.32 19.11
N GLU A 137 -0.55 7.53 19.28
CA GLU A 137 -0.48 6.53 20.35
C GLU A 137 -0.32 7.20 21.72
#